data_e5720705f6270c425dd7e424f4414b48
#
_entry.id   e5720705f6270c425dd7e424f4414b48
#
_cell.length_a   1.000
_cell.length_b   1.000
_cell.length_c   1.000
_cell.angle_alpha   90.00
_cell.angle_beta   90.00
_cell.angle_gamma   90.00
#
_symmetry.space_group_name_H-M   'P 1'
#
loop_
_entity.id
_entity.type
_entity.pdbx_description
1 polymer ?
#
loop_
_entity_poly.entity_id
_entity_poly.type
_entity_poly.pdbx_seq_one_letter_code
_entity_poly.pdbx_strand_id
1 'polypeptide(L)'
;MHSRRLLIGLVPLLLVATACGEDGDKTTTSDSGKKLDKVTLTLNWYPYGEHAPFYYGVKEKIFEKHGIDLEIRAGQGSQKTVQATAAGQTDFGWADTPAVISGVDQGVNVKSLGVMLQTTPSSVQFFADQNIKTPADIKGKTIAGTAGDALSKTFPIFLEKNGLKLSDVKIQNTDPAGKIAAVISGKTDALLGYASDQGPTMADKAKKDVEYLRFSENGLNFYSNGLIAGQKILQSDADLTKRMATAVSEAWAAAEKAPDPAVAAMEGASEQLPPKPVLTEQFATTITLLHTESTQGKAPGLNTEADWQETIDVFAEAGLVKNPKAPADYWDSSALKG
;
A
#
# COMPACT_ATOMS: atom_id res chain seq x y z
N MET A 1 75.04 -28.54 -38.20
CA MET A 1 74.38 -28.86 -36.90
C MET A 1 74.57 -27.65 -35.98
N HIS A 2 73.64 -26.74 -35.96
CA HIS A 2 73.71 -25.49 -35.17
C HIS A 2 72.52 -25.40 -34.24
N SER A 3 72.77 -25.58 -32.94
CA SER A 3 71.81 -25.42 -31.90
C SER A 3 71.62 -23.91 -31.54
N ARG A 4 70.46 -23.34 -31.81
CA ARG A 4 70.04 -22.00 -31.33
C ARG A 4 69.34 -22.12 -29.99
N ARG A 5 69.97 -21.58 -28.93
CA ARG A 5 69.35 -21.39 -27.61
C ARG A 5 68.41 -20.18 -27.63
N LEU A 6 67.17 -20.41 -27.41
CA LEU A 6 66.15 -19.34 -27.15
C LEU A 6 66.16 -18.98 -25.64
N LEU A 7 66.48 -17.73 -25.35
CA LEU A 7 66.29 -17.13 -24.02
C LEU A 7 64.82 -16.69 -23.90
N ILE A 8 64.11 -17.32 -22.99
CA ILE A 8 62.76 -16.90 -22.63
C ILE A 8 62.88 -15.94 -21.44
N GLY A 9 62.63 -14.65 -21.71
CA GLY A 9 62.52 -13.62 -20.67
C GLY A 9 61.18 -13.74 -19.90
N LEU A 10 61.28 -13.95 -18.61
CA LEU A 10 60.17 -13.98 -17.68
C LEU A 10 59.81 -12.54 -17.31
N VAL A 11 58.66 -12.04 -17.78
CA VAL A 11 58.07 -10.77 -17.34
C VAL A 11 57.12 -11.07 -16.19
N PRO A 12 57.32 -10.52 -15.00
CA PRO A 12 56.34 -10.68 -13.92
C PRO A 12 55.11 -9.82 -14.20
N LEU A 13 53.99 -10.48 -14.46
CA LEU A 13 52.67 -9.85 -14.57
C LEU A 13 52.19 -9.52 -13.15
N LEU A 14 52.26 -8.25 -12.73
CA LEU A 14 51.64 -7.74 -11.52
C LEU A 14 50.13 -7.72 -11.76
N LEU A 15 49.43 -8.72 -11.22
CA LEU A 15 47.97 -8.69 -11.07
C LEU A 15 47.62 -7.70 -9.97
N VAL A 16 47.24 -6.48 -10.36
CA VAL A 16 46.53 -5.56 -9.48
C VAL A 16 45.10 -6.09 -9.39
N ALA A 17 44.80 -6.80 -8.31
CA ALA A 17 43.43 -7.14 -7.95
C ALA A 17 42.73 -5.86 -7.48
N THR A 18 42.06 -5.14 -8.39
CA THR A 18 41.06 -4.16 -8.02
C THR A 18 39.84 -4.94 -7.53
N ALA A 19 39.74 -5.12 -6.22
CA ALA A 19 38.47 -5.48 -5.57
C ALA A 19 37.54 -4.29 -5.69
N CYS A 20 36.81 -4.21 -6.80
CA CYS A 20 35.57 -3.40 -6.85
C CYS A 20 34.55 -4.16 -6.03
N GLY A 21 34.37 -3.75 -4.78
CA GLY A 21 33.16 -4.02 -4.04
C GLY A 21 32.02 -3.31 -4.80
N GLU A 22 31.10 -4.10 -5.32
CA GLU A 22 29.84 -3.64 -5.90
C GLU A 22 28.88 -3.19 -4.78
N ASP A 23 29.28 -2.15 -4.03
CA ASP A 23 28.31 -1.31 -3.33
C ASP A 23 27.75 -0.35 -4.40
N GLY A 24 26.63 -0.73 -4.99
CA GLY A 24 25.91 0.12 -5.92
C GLY A 24 25.73 1.49 -5.26
N ASP A 25 26.16 2.54 -5.96
CA ASP A 25 26.13 3.92 -5.45
C ASP A 25 24.69 4.27 -5.02
N LYS A 26 24.46 4.29 -3.69
CA LYS A 26 23.17 4.56 -3.08
C LYS A 26 22.76 6.03 -3.17
N THR A 27 23.47 6.82 -3.95
CA THR A 27 23.21 8.24 -4.10
C THR A 27 23.19 8.65 -5.56
N THR A 28 22.42 9.71 -5.84
CA THR A 28 22.37 10.39 -7.13
C THR A 28 22.58 11.88 -6.93
N THR A 29 22.64 12.64 -8.01
CA THR A 29 22.77 14.09 -7.94
C THR A 29 21.60 14.73 -8.66
N SER A 30 20.91 15.66 -8.01
CA SER A 30 19.80 16.42 -8.58
C SER A 30 20.30 17.38 -9.67
N ASP A 31 19.36 17.92 -10.45
CA ASP A 31 19.64 18.98 -11.45
C ASP A 31 20.33 20.21 -10.84
N SER A 32 20.06 20.47 -9.54
CA SER A 32 20.67 21.56 -8.77
C SER A 32 22.04 21.22 -8.17
N GLY A 33 22.57 20.02 -8.41
CA GLY A 33 23.84 19.56 -7.85
C GLY A 33 23.77 19.03 -6.42
N LYS A 34 22.57 18.89 -5.83
CA LYS A 34 22.37 18.33 -4.48
C LYS A 34 22.51 16.82 -4.53
N LYS A 35 23.25 16.24 -3.58
CA LYS A 35 23.32 14.80 -3.37
C LYS A 35 21.99 14.29 -2.79
N LEU A 36 21.42 13.24 -3.39
CA LEU A 36 20.16 12.62 -3.00
C LEU A 36 20.40 11.14 -2.66
N ASP A 37 19.69 10.66 -1.66
CA ASP A 37 19.64 9.23 -1.35
C ASP A 37 18.69 8.53 -2.33
N LYS A 38 19.16 7.49 -3.01
CA LYS A 38 18.30 6.62 -3.82
C LYS A 38 17.46 5.77 -2.90
N VAL A 39 16.16 5.90 -3.00
CA VAL A 39 15.20 5.23 -2.12
C VAL A 39 14.16 4.51 -2.95
N THR A 40 13.89 3.25 -2.60
CA THR A 40 12.84 2.45 -3.23
C THR A 40 11.61 2.37 -2.35
N LEU A 41 10.44 2.62 -2.95
CA LEU A 41 9.13 2.41 -2.35
C LEU A 41 8.36 1.35 -3.15
N THR A 42 8.06 0.22 -2.54
CA THR A 42 7.17 -0.77 -3.15
C THR A 42 5.74 -0.54 -2.70
N LEU A 43 4.84 -0.36 -3.66
CA LEU A 43 3.40 -0.18 -3.43
C LEU A 43 2.74 -1.47 -2.92
N ASN A 44 1.53 -1.36 -2.39
CA ASN A 44 0.70 -2.51 -2.01
C ASN A 44 0.15 -3.26 -3.21
N TRP A 45 -0.04 -2.57 -4.36
CA TRP A 45 -0.68 -3.07 -5.56
C TRP A 45 -0.10 -2.43 -6.82
N TYR A 46 -0.63 -2.81 -7.99
CA TYR A 46 -0.39 -2.06 -9.22
C TYR A 46 -0.83 -0.61 -9.04
N PRO A 47 -0.21 0.36 -9.76
CA PRO A 47 -0.61 1.76 -9.67
C PRO A 47 -2.09 1.97 -9.99
N TYR A 48 -2.79 2.65 -9.12
CA TYR A 48 -4.19 3.11 -9.26
C TYR A 48 -4.35 4.45 -8.52
N GLY A 49 -5.53 5.05 -8.54
CA GLY A 49 -5.73 6.43 -8.08
C GLY A 49 -5.21 6.75 -6.69
N GLU A 50 -5.25 5.81 -5.73
CA GLU A 50 -4.68 5.97 -4.38
C GLU A 50 -3.20 6.36 -4.41
N HIS A 51 -2.45 5.91 -5.41
CA HIS A 51 -1.01 6.13 -5.47
C HIS A 51 -0.61 7.48 -6.10
N ALA A 52 -1.58 8.29 -6.57
CA ALA A 52 -1.32 9.59 -7.19
C ALA A 52 -0.40 10.50 -6.37
N PRO A 53 -0.50 10.57 -5.01
CA PRO A 53 0.38 11.42 -4.21
C PRO A 53 1.87 11.13 -4.36
N PHE A 54 2.27 9.87 -4.56
CA PHE A 54 3.67 9.51 -4.73
C PHE A 54 4.23 10.05 -6.05
N TYR A 55 3.52 9.83 -7.15
CA TYR A 55 3.91 10.33 -8.48
C TYR A 55 3.88 11.85 -8.53
N TYR A 56 2.90 12.47 -7.89
CA TYR A 56 2.83 13.92 -7.75
C TYR A 56 3.98 14.48 -6.92
N GLY A 57 4.31 13.84 -5.81
CA GLY A 57 5.44 14.21 -4.96
C GLY A 57 6.79 14.14 -5.68
N VAL A 58 6.98 13.14 -6.55
CA VAL A 58 8.17 13.05 -7.42
C VAL A 58 8.16 14.19 -8.43
N LYS A 59 7.06 14.40 -9.14
CA LYS A 59 6.91 15.46 -10.16
C LYS A 59 7.14 16.86 -9.60
N GLU A 60 6.58 17.14 -8.42
CA GLU A 60 6.70 18.43 -7.72
C GLU A 60 8.00 18.54 -6.91
N LYS A 61 8.92 17.56 -7.06
CA LYS A 61 10.22 17.53 -6.37
C LYS A 61 10.10 17.58 -4.84
N ILE A 62 8.99 17.11 -4.26
CA ILE A 62 8.80 17.09 -2.80
C ILE A 62 9.83 16.16 -2.17
N PHE A 63 10.02 14.95 -2.70
CA PHE A 63 11.03 14.00 -2.23
C PHE A 63 12.44 14.56 -2.38
N GLU A 64 12.75 15.23 -3.49
CA GLU A 64 14.05 15.88 -3.73
C GLU A 64 14.36 16.98 -2.70
N LYS A 65 13.37 17.77 -2.27
CA LYS A 65 13.51 18.76 -1.18
C LYS A 65 14.00 18.10 0.11
N HIS A 66 13.54 16.87 0.38
CA HIS A 66 13.96 16.05 1.53
C HIS A 66 15.23 15.23 1.27
N GLY A 67 15.93 15.45 0.15
CA GLY A 67 17.18 14.74 -0.17
C GLY A 67 16.96 13.32 -0.64
N ILE A 68 15.80 13.00 -1.20
CA ILE A 68 15.39 11.66 -1.64
C ILE A 68 15.17 11.67 -3.15
N ASP A 69 15.80 10.70 -3.85
CA ASP A 69 15.50 10.29 -5.21
C ASP A 69 14.64 9.02 -5.13
N LEU A 70 13.33 9.18 -5.30
CA LEU A 70 12.35 8.12 -5.06
C LEU A 70 12.08 7.29 -6.31
N GLU A 71 12.37 5.99 -6.23
CA GLU A 71 11.91 4.97 -7.18
C GLU A 71 10.65 4.28 -6.67
N ILE A 72 9.55 4.38 -7.42
CA ILE A 72 8.27 3.76 -7.09
C ILE A 72 8.15 2.43 -7.84
N ARG A 73 7.91 1.34 -7.11
CA ARG A 73 7.75 -0.01 -7.65
C ARG A 73 6.33 -0.51 -7.42
N ALA A 74 5.74 -1.12 -8.45
CA ALA A 74 4.44 -1.78 -8.32
C ALA A 74 4.51 -2.95 -7.33
N GLY A 75 3.45 -3.11 -6.51
CA GLY A 75 3.28 -4.23 -5.60
C GLY A 75 2.36 -5.33 -6.14
N GLN A 76 2.27 -6.41 -5.39
CA GLN A 76 1.42 -7.57 -5.70
C GLN A 76 0.65 -8.04 -4.45
N GLY A 77 0.24 -7.11 -3.61
CA GLY A 77 -0.46 -7.34 -2.34
C GLY A 77 0.35 -6.93 -1.12
N SER A 78 -0.31 -6.28 -0.15
CA SER A 78 0.30 -5.73 1.06
C SER A 78 1.15 -6.75 1.83
N GLN A 79 0.74 -8.03 1.88
CA GLN A 79 1.50 -9.05 2.59
C GLN A 79 2.88 -9.29 1.96
N LYS A 80 2.97 -9.29 0.61
CA LYS A 80 4.25 -9.41 -0.09
C LYS A 80 5.10 -8.15 0.12
N THR A 81 4.49 -6.98 0.11
CA THR A 81 5.19 -5.72 0.36
C THR A 81 5.76 -5.66 1.78
N VAL A 82 4.99 -6.08 2.80
CA VAL A 82 5.46 -6.21 4.18
C VAL A 82 6.68 -7.14 4.27
N GLN A 83 6.63 -8.30 3.63
CA GLN A 83 7.75 -9.25 3.62
C GLN A 83 8.98 -8.69 2.89
N ALA A 84 8.80 -8.07 1.73
CA ALA A 84 9.89 -7.46 0.95
C ALA A 84 10.56 -6.32 1.73
N THR A 85 9.78 -5.47 2.41
CA THR A 85 10.28 -4.38 3.24
C THR A 85 11.06 -4.90 4.44
N ALA A 86 10.52 -5.89 5.15
CA ALA A 86 11.22 -6.51 6.28
C ALA A 86 12.54 -7.20 5.88
N ALA A 87 12.56 -7.81 4.68
CA ALA A 87 13.75 -8.44 4.12
C ALA A 87 14.78 -7.45 3.56
N GLY A 88 14.44 -6.14 3.46
CA GLY A 88 15.31 -5.12 2.86
C GLY A 88 15.45 -5.24 1.34
N GLN A 89 14.47 -5.84 0.66
CA GLN A 89 14.39 -5.89 -0.81
C GLN A 89 13.85 -4.58 -1.40
N THR A 90 13.24 -3.76 -0.58
CA THR A 90 12.84 -2.37 -0.80
C THR A 90 13.13 -1.59 0.48
N ASP A 91 13.44 -0.29 0.36
CA ASP A 91 13.76 0.52 1.53
C ASP A 91 12.50 0.81 2.36
N PHE A 92 11.41 1.16 1.67
CA PHE A 92 10.11 1.40 2.27
C PHE A 92 9.02 0.63 1.52
N GLY A 93 7.89 0.44 2.19
CA GLY A 93 6.70 -0.15 1.60
C GLY A 93 5.47 0.72 1.81
N TRP A 94 4.51 0.58 0.93
CA TRP A 94 3.15 1.05 1.10
C TRP A 94 2.25 -0.17 1.31
N ALA A 95 1.65 -0.31 2.47
CA ALA A 95 0.94 -1.54 2.82
C ALA A 95 -0.25 -1.29 3.74
N ASP A 96 -1.21 -2.19 3.68
CA ASP A 96 -2.41 -2.19 4.52
C ASP A 96 -2.08 -2.62 5.95
N THR A 97 -2.62 -1.91 6.93
CA THR A 97 -2.39 -2.14 8.37
C THR A 97 -2.73 -3.58 8.81
N PRO A 98 -3.82 -4.23 8.34
CA PRO A 98 -4.05 -5.66 8.60
C PRO A 98 -2.88 -6.57 8.24
N ALA A 99 -2.20 -6.29 7.12
CA ALA A 99 -1.03 -7.06 6.72
C ALA A 99 0.18 -6.79 7.61
N VAL A 100 0.36 -5.54 8.07
CA VAL A 100 1.41 -5.16 9.03
C VAL A 100 1.17 -5.88 10.36
N ILE A 101 -0.03 -5.77 10.93
CA ILE A 101 -0.39 -6.39 12.20
C ILE A 101 -0.19 -7.92 12.14
N SER A 102 -0.72 -8.55 11.07
CA SER A 102 -0.55 -10.01 10.88
C SER A 102 0.92 -10.41 10.70
N GLY A 103 1.73 -9.59 10.01
CA GLY A 103 3.16 -9.81 9.86
C GLY A 103 3.89 -9.77 11.19
N VAL A 104 3.66 -8.72 11.98
CA VAL A 104 4.29 -8.54 13.31
C VAL A 104 3.88 -9.65 14.28
N ASP A 105 2.63 -10.12 14.24
CA ASP A 105 2.17 -11.27 15.03
C ASP A 105 2.91 -12.57 14.63
N GLN A 106 3.31 -12.69 13.37
CA GLN A 106 4.12 -13.80 12.84
C GLN A 106 5.64 -13.59 12.99
N GLY A 107 6.09 -12.53 13.67
CA GLY A 107 7.48 -12.26 13.92
C GLY A 107 8.21 -11.49 12.80
N VAL A 108 7.48 -10.91 11.83
CA VAL A 108 8.06 -10.04 10.80
C VAL A 108 8.45 -8.71 11.42
N ASN A 109 9.70 -8.31 11.22
CA ASN A 109 10.27 -7.09 11.79
C ASN A 109 10.00 -5.86 10.90
N VAL A 110 8.84 -5.27 11.06
CA VAL A 110 8.38 -4.10 10.30
C VAL A 110 7.56 -3.18 11.23
N LYS A 111 7.57 -1.88 10.95
CA LYS A 111 6.68 -0.91 11.61
C LYS A 111 6.05 0.03 10.61
N SER A 112 4.84 0.49 10.90
CA SER A 112 4.23 1.64 10.26
C SER A 112 4.94 2.93 10.69
N LEU A 113 5.13 3.84 9.74
CA LEU A 113 5.65 5.19 9.97
C LEU A 113 4.52 6.24 9.98
N GLY A 114 3.36 5.84 9.51
CA GLY A 114 2.13 6.64 9.47
C GLY A 114 1.13 6.00 8.51
N VAL A 115 -0.10 5.87 8.97
CA VAL A 115 -1.24 5.40 8.16
C VAL A 115 -1.91 6.61 7.56
N MET A 116 -1.96 6.67 6.22
CA MET A 116 -2.65 7.74 5.50
C MET A 116 -4.13 7.45 5.36
N LEU A 117 -4.51 6.25 4.99
CA LEU A 117 -5.91 5.85 4.95
C LEU A 117 -6.37 5.41 6.34
N GLN A 118 -6.88 6.36 7.12
CA GLN A 118 -7.28 6.15 8.51
C GLN A 118 -8.72 5.62 8.63
N THR A 119 -9.44 5.60 7.52
CA THR A 119 -10.72 4.90 7.38
C THR A 119 -10.56 3.79 6.34
N THR A 120 -11.07 2.60 6.65
CA THR A 120 -10.93 1.46 5.74
C THR A 120 -11.73 1.65 4.45
N PRO A 121 -11.14 1.43 3.26
CA PRO A 121 -11.86 1.40 1.99
C PRO A 121 -12.64 0.12 1.76
N SER A 122 -12.57 -0.84 2.67
CA SER A 122 -13.19 -2.17 2.54
C SER A 122 -14.70 -2.07 2.34
N SER A 123 -15.21 -2.80 1.36
CA SER A 123 -16.63 -2.76 0.99
C SER A 123 -17.09 -4.03 0.28
N VAL A 124 -18.40 -4.29 0.35
CA VAL A 124 -19.10 -5.12 -0.62
C VAL A 124 -19.57 -4.21 -1.74
N GLN A 125 -19.26 -4.53 -2.99
CA GLN A 125 -19.53 -3.69 -4.17
C GLN A 125 -20.42 -4.44 -5.15
N PHE A 126 -21.43 -3.77 -5.67
CA PHE A 126 -22.46 -4.39 -6.53
C PHE A 126 -23.05 -3.36 -7.47
N PHE A 127 -23.70 -3.79 -8.55
CA PHE A 127 -24.44 -2.88 -9.39
C PHE A 127 -25.73 -2.41 -8.70
N ALA A 128 -26.12 -1.17 -8.93
CA ALA A 128 -27.28 -0.54 -8.29
C ALA A 128 -28.61 -1.31 -8.52
N ASP A 129 -28.70 -2.07 -9.63
CA ASP A 129 -29.84 -2.92 -9.95
C ASP A 129 -30.01 -4.14 -9.02
N GLN A 130 -29.02 -4.47 -8.18
CA GLN A 130 -29.10 -5.54 -7.19
C GLN A 130 -30.00 -5.21 -5.99
N ASN A 131 -30.43 -3.97 -5.82
CA ASN A 131 -31.30 -3.48 -4.73
C ASN A 131 -30.80 -3.85 -3.31
N ILE A 132 -29.49 -3.87 -3.09
CA ILE A 132 -28.86 -4.06 -1.80
C ILE A 132 -28.80 -2.68 -1.10
N LYS A 133 -29.42 -2.52 0.07
CA LYS A 133 -29.45 -1.25 0.82
C LYS A 133 -28.79 -1.39 2.20
N THR A 134 -28.83 -2.57 2.77
CA THR A 134 -28.33 -2.86 4.10
C THR A 134 -27.48 -4.16 4.07
N PRO A 135 -26.62 -4.37 5.06
CA PRO A 135 -25.89 -5.65 5.17
C PRO A 135 -26.80 -6.89 5.17
N ALA A 136 -28.04 -6.79 5.67
CA ALA A 136 -28.98 -7.92 5.67
C ALA A 136 -29.36 -8.37 4.24
N ASP A 137 -29.32 -7.48 3.26
CA ASP A 137 -29.74 -7.76 1.88
C ASP A 137 -28.74 -8.63 1.10
N ILE A 138 -27.51 -8.84 1.65
CA ILE A 138 -26.55 -9.73 1.02
C ILE A 138 -26.80 -11.21 1.40
N LYS A 139 -27.75 -11.50 2.24
CA LYS A 139 -28.10 -12.89 2.61
C LYS A 139 -28.49 -13.70 1.38
N GLY A 140 -27.88 -14.87 1.20
CA GLY A 140 -28.07 -15.74 0.04
C GLY A 140 -27.31 -15.34 -1.22
N LYS A 141 -26.71 -14.16 -1.25
CA LYS A 141 -25.94 -13.65 -2.40
C LYS A 141 -24.62 -14.38 -2.57
N THR A 142 -24.13 -14.41 -3.81
CA THR A 142 -22.81 -14.91 -4.16
C THR A 142 -21.85 -13.74 -4.30
N ILE A 143 -20.77 -13.74 -3.53
CA ILE A 143 -19.82 -12.62 -3.45
C ILE A 143 -18.44 -13.11 -3.91
N ALA A 144 -17.86 -12.45 -4.91
CA ALA A 144 -16.50 -12.72 -5.37
C ALA A 144 -15.49 -12.20 -4.32
N GLY A 145 -14.57 -13.07 -3.91
CA GLY A 145 -13.48 -12.74 -2.98
C GLY A 145 -12.17 -13.33 -3.48
N THR A 146 -11.06 -12.94 -2.85
CA THR A 146 -9.74 -13.56 -3.07
C THR A 146 -9.30 -14.24 -1.78
N ALA A 147 -9.06 -15.55 -1.84
CA ALA A 147 -8.64 -16.30 -0.67
C ALA A 147 -7.31 -15.77 -0.13
N GLY A 148 -7.26 -15.51 1.19
CA GLY A 148 -6.04 -15.09 1.88
C GLY A 148 -5.71 -13.59 1.79
N ASP A 149 -6.52 -12.78 1.09
CA ASP A 149 -6.38 -11.33 1.14
C ASP A 149 -6.90 -10.74 2.48
N ALA A 150 -6.64 -9.45 2.73
CA ALA A 150 -7.09 -8.77 3.94
C ALA A 150 -8.61 -8.77 4.06
N LEU A 151 -9.34 -8.59 2.96
CA LEU A 151 -10.81 -8.56 2.92
C LEU A 151 -11.42 -9.92 3.29
N SER A 152 -10.80 -11.04 2.86
CA SER A 152 -11.26 -12.38 3.22
C SER A 152 -11.21 -12.65 4.74
N LYS A 153 -10.33 -11.94 5.44
CA LYS A 153 -10.18 -12.03 6.90
C LYS A 153 -11.11 -11.08 7.65
N THR A 154 -11.35 -9.88 7.14
CA THR A 154 -12.15 -8.85 7.80
C THR A 154 -13.64 -8.97 7.47
N PHE A 155 -14.02 -9.59 6.37
CA PHE A 155 -15.41 -9.77 5.99
C PHE A 155 -16.25 -10.60 6.98
N PRO A 156 -15.75 -11.69 7.56
CA PRO A 156 -16.47 -12.37 8.63
C PRO A 156 -16.80 -11.47 9.82
N ILE A 157 -15.90 -10.56 10.22
CA ILE A 157 -16.12 -9.58 11.28
C ILE A 157 -17.26 -8.62 10.87
N PHE A 158 -17.21 -8.11 9.64
CA PHE A 158 -18.25 -7.23 9.09
C PHE A 158 -19.63 -7.93 9.18
N LEU A 159 -19.70 -9.18 8.77
CA LEU A 159 -20.94 -9.97 8.84
C LEU A 159 -21.43 -10.10 10.28
N GLU A 160 -20.57 -10.50 11.21
CA GLU A 160 -20.92 -10.71 12.62
C GLU A 160 -21.42 -9.42 13.29
N LYS A 161 -20.73 -8.30 13.08
CA LYS A 161 -21.16 -6.98 13.58
C LYS A 161 -22.54 -6.57 13.04
N ASN A 162 -22.95 -7.11 11.90
CA ASN A 162 -24.25 -6.85 11.28
C ASN A 162 -25.27 -8.01 11.45
N GLY A 163 -25.01 -8.90 12.41
CA GLY A 163 -25.95 -10.00 12.75
C GLY A 163 -26.01 -11.12 11.72
N LEU A 164 -25.02 -11.22 10.84
CA LEU A 164 -24.91 -12.25 9.82
C LEU A 164 -23.77 -13.23 10.14
N LYS A 165 -23.76 -14.36 9.46
CA LYS A 165 -22.68 -15.35 9.50
C LYS A 165 -22.10 -15.58 8.12
N LEU A 166 -20.88 -16.08 8.03
CA LEU A 166 -20.27 -16.43 6.74
C LEU A 166 -21.11 -17.44 5.95
N SER A 167 -21.82 -18.31 6.64
CA SER A 167 -22.76 -19.28 6.03
C SER A 167 -24.02 -18.64 5.42
N ASP A 168 -24.32 -17.39 5.72
CA ASP A 168 -25.45 -16.66 5.14
C ASP A 168 -25.17 -16.15 3.72
N VAL A 169 -23.92 -16.18 3.28
CA VAL A 169 -23.48 -15.77 1.94
C VAL A 169 -22.69 -16.89 1.25
N LYS A 170 -22.54 -16.82 -0.06
CA LYS A 170 -21.70 -17.74 -0.83
C LYS A 170 -20.45 -17.01 -1.28
N ILE A 171 -19.26 -17.42 -0.84
CA ILE A 171 -18.01 -16.86 -1.30
C ILE A 171 -17.51 -17.65 -2.50
N GLN A 172 -17.38 -16.97 -3.65
CA GLN A 172 -16.72 -17.49 -4.83
C GLN A 172 -15.29 -16.93 -4.86
N ASN A 173 -14.33 -17.78 -4.53
CA ASN A 173 -12.92 -17.40 -4.62
C ASN A 173 -12.48 -17.31 -6.09
N THR A 174 -11.83 -16.20 -6.42
CA THR A 174 -11.22 -15.94 -7.71
C THR A 174 -9.89 -15.20 -7.50
N ASP A 175 -9.08 -15.12 -8.55
CA ASP A 175 -7.91 -14.26 -8.53
C ASP A 175 -8.33 -12.77 -8.45
N PRO A 176 -7.43 -11.88 -8.02
CA PRO A 176 -7.76 -10.45 -7.84
C PRO A 176 -8.32 -9.78 -9.10
N ALA A 177 -7.80 -10.12 -10.28
CA ALA A 177 -8.25 -9.53 -11.54
C ALA A 177 -9.62 -10.09 -11.99
N GLY A 178 -9.94 -11.32 -11.60
CA GLY A 178 -11.18 -12.01 -11.97
C GLY A 178 -12.43 -11.52 -11.24
N LYS A 179 -12.30 -10.84 -10.09
CA LYS A 179 -13.46 -10.38 -9.29
C LYS A 179 -14.41 -9.49 -10.08
N ILE A 180 -13.89 -8.48 -10.74
CA ILE A 180 -14.68 -7.53 -11.55
C ILE A 180 -15.38 -8.27 -12.70
N ALA A 181 -14.67 -9.15 -13.38
CA ALA A 181 -15.23 -9.95 -14.49
C ALA A 181 -16.34 -10.88 -14.00
N ALA A 182 -16.24 -11.44 -12.80
CA ALA A 182 -17.26 -12.30 -12.21
C ALA A 182 -18.58 -11.54 -11.97
N VAL A 183 -18.52 -10.30 -11.46
CA VAL A 183 -19.71 -9.46 -11.28
C VAL A 183 -20.28 -9.01 -12.62
N ILE A 184 -19.45 -8.53 -13.55
CA ILE A 184 -19.92 -8.05 -14.88
C ILE A 184 -20.61 -9.18 -15.65
N SER A 185 -20.12 -10.42 -15.56
CA SER A 185 -20.72 -11.57 -16.23
C SER A 185 -21.93 -12.18 -15.51
N GLY A 186 -22.30 -11.66 -14.33
CA GLY A 186 -23.40 -12.19 -13.52
C GLY A 186 -23.10 -13.54 -12.84
N LYS A 187 -21.84 -13.97 -12.79
CA LYS A 187 -21.42 -15.16 -12.02
C LYS A 187 -21.50 -14.93 -10.53
N THR A 188 -21.32 -13.70 -10.09
CA THR A 188 -21.49 -13.29 -8.70
C THR A 188 -22.35 -12.03 -8.64
N ASP A 189 -23.10 -11.86 -7.54
CA ASP A 189 -23.96 -10.70 -7.32
C ASP A 189 -23.15 -9.46 -6.91
N ALA A 190 -22.02 -9.68 -6.24
CA ALA A 190 -21.16 -8.64 -5.68
C ALA A 190 -19.70 -9.08 -5.64
N LEU A 191 -18.81 -8.17 -5.27
CA LEU A 191 -17.41 -8.47 -4.93
C LEU A 191 -17.00 -7.83 -3.60
N LEU A 192 -16.00 -8.42 -2.95
CA LEU A 192 -15.21 -7.79 -1.89
C LEU A 192 -14.09 -6.99 -2.52
N GLY A 193 -14.01 -5.70 -2.20
CA GLY A 193 -12.99 -4.82 -2.76
C GLY A 193 -12.83 -3.52 -1.98
N TYR A 194 -11.85 -2.74 -2.38
CA TYR A 194 -11.69 -1.38 -1.91
C TYR A 194 -12.57 -0.44 -2.74
N ALA A 195 -13.40 0.35 -2.10
CA ALA A 195 -14.27 1.33 -2.76
C ALA A 195 -13.45 2.36 -3.57
N SER A 196 -12.21 2.60 -3.17
CA SER A 196 -11.25 3.46 -3.85
C SER A 196 -10.54 2.79 -5.05
N ASP A 197 -10.83 1.51 -5.38
CA ASP A 197 -10.14 0.79 -6.48
C ASP A 197 -11.14 0.09 -7.42
N GLN A 198 -11.76 -1.02 -6.97
CA GLN A 198 -12.51 -1.90 -7.86
C GLN A 198 -13.82 -1.30 -8.35
N GLY A 199 -14.52 -0.53 -7.50
CA GLY A 199 -15.81 0.05 -7.83
C GLY A 199 -15.79 0.97 -9.05
N PRO A 200 -14.95 2.02 -9.06
CA PRO A 200 -14.79 2.89 -10.22
C PRO A 200 -14.37 2.14 -11.49
N THR A 201 -13.48 1.15 -11.36
CA THR A 201 -13.07 0.29 -12.48
C THR A 201 -14.23 -0.56 -13.00
N MET A 202 -15.06 -1.10 -12.11
CA MET A 202 -16.24 -1.90 -12.47
C MET A 202 -17.31 -1.04 -13.15
N ALA A 203 -17.56 0.16 -12.62
CA ALA A 203 -18.51 1.12 -13.21
C ALA A 203 -18.08 1.51 -14.63
N ASP A 204 -16.81 1.84 -14.84
CA ASP A 204 -16.30 2.20 -16.16
C ASP A 204 -16.40 1.06 -17.16
N LYS A 205 -15.99 -0.16 -16.78
CA LYS A 205 -16.03 -1.34 -17.68
C LYS A 205 -17.44 -1.76 -18.03
N ALA A 206 -18.37 -1.71 -17.08
CA ALA A 206 -19.74 -2.16 -17.29
C ALA A 206 -20.66 -1.05 -17.82
N LYS A 207 -20.26 0.22 -17.70
CA LYS A 207 -21.10 1.40 -17.95
C LYS A 207 -22.41 1.36 -17.14
N LYS A 208 -22.28 0.96 -15.88
CA LYS A 208 -23.36 0.83 -14.90
C LYS A 208 -22.97 1.47 -13.58
N ASP A 209 -23.95 1.97 -12.84
CA ASP A 209 -23.76 2.52 -11.50
C ASP A 209 -23.40 1.41 -10.51
N VAL A 210 -22.41 1.68 -9.66
CA VAL A 210 -21.95 0.81 -8.59
C VAL A 210 -22.29 1.40 -7.24
N GLU A 211 -22.86 0.59 -6.37
CA GLU A 211 -23.14 0.91 -4.97
C GLU A 211 -22.26 0.09 -4.03
N TYR A 212 -22.19 0.53 -2.78
CA TYR A 212 -21.25 0.01 -1.79
C TYR A 212 -21.93 -0.21 -0.45
N LEU A 213 -21.70 -1.35 0.18
CA LEU A 213 -21.77 -1.48 1.63
C LEU A 213 -20.37 -1.29 2.19
N ARG A 214 -20.03 -0.06 2.60
CA ARG A 214 -18.75 0.28 3.20
C ARG A 214 -18.68 -0.29 4.62
N PHE A 215 -17.57 -0.91 4.97
CA PHE A 215 -17.40 -1.50 6.31
C PHE A 215 -17.43 -0.42 7.38
N SER A 216 -16.77 0.72 7.14
CA SER A 216 -16.73 1.86 8.06
C SER A 216 -18.11 2.44 8.38
N GLU A 217 -19.01 2.47 7.41
CA GLU A 217 -20.38 2.97 7.57
C GLU A 217 -21.31 1.95 8.24
N ASN A 218 -20.87 0.70 8.37
CA ASN A 218 -21.63 -0.42 8.93
C ASN A 218 -20.93 -1.04 10.15
N GLY A 219 -20.33 -0.19 10.99
CA GLY A 219 -19.84 -0.57 12.32
C GLY A 219 -18.47 -1.26 12.34
N LEU A 220 -17.73 -1.27 11.24
CA LEU A 220 -16.38 -1.85 11.20
C LEU A 220 -15.40 -0.89 10.53
N ASN A 221 -14.77 -0.04 11.33
CA ASN A 221 -13.65 0.77 10.87
C ASN A 221 -12.32 0.24 11.43
N PHE A 222 -11.24 0.47 10.69
CA PHE A 222 -9.85 0.20 11.08
C PHE A 222 -8.90 0.93 10.14
N TYR A 223 -7.68 1.14 10.58
CA TYR A 223 -6.61 1.72 9.76
C TYR A 223 -6.30 0.82 8.54
N SER A 224 -6.12 1.46 7.38
CA SER A 224 -5.79 0.80 6.13
C SER A 224 -4.36 1.16 5.66
N ASN A 225 -4.19 1.67 4.47
CA ASN A 225 -2.87 1.81 3.85
C ASN A 225 -2.02 2.92 4.48
N GLY A 226 -0.75 2.60 4.67
CA GLY A 226 0.26 3.51 5.23
C GLY A 226 1.68 3.17 4.79
N LEU A 227 2.59 4.09 5.13
CA LEU A 227 4.02 3.94 4.92
C LEU A 227 4.60 2.99 5.97
N ILE A 228 5.41 2.04 5.54
CA ILE A 228 6.08 1.07 6.42
C ILE A 228 7.59 1.03 6.18
N ALA A 229 8.34 0.65 7.22
CA ALA A 229 9.77 0.43 7.16
C ALA A 229 10.17 -0.85 7.88
N GLY A 230 11.20 -1.53 7.37
CA GLY A 230 11.80 -2.69 8.03
C GLY A 230 12.72 -2.27 9.17
N GLN A 231 12.88 -3.16 10.16
CA GLN A 231 13.72 -2.90 11.34
C GLN A 231 15.15 -2.50 11.00
N LYS A 232 15.68 -3.02 9.89
CA LYS A 232 17.05 -2.71 9.46
C LYS A 232 17.21 -1.21 9.19
N ILE A 233 16.35 -0.60 8.38
CA ILE A 233 16.45 0.83 8.04
C ILE A 233 16.11 1.72 9.23
N LEU A 234 15.12 1.30 10.06
CA LEU A 234 14.77 2.00 11.30
C LEU A 234 15.97 2.16 12.25
N GLN A 235 16.86 1.16 12.30
CA GLN A 235 18.03 1.17 13.15
C GLN A 235 19.27 1.83 12.52
N SER A 236 19.47 1.62 11.21
CA SER A 236 20.67 2.09 10.51
C SER A 236 20.57 3.53 10.03
N ASP A 237 19.35 4.02 9.73
CA ASP A 237 19.13 5.37 9.18
C ASP A 237 17.79 5.99 9.64
N ALA A 238 17.77 6.38 10.90
CA ALA A 238 16.60 7.05 11.49
C ALA A 238 16.34 8.44 10.89
N ASP A 239 17.35 9.09 10.32
CA ASP A 239 17.20 10.36 9.64
C ASP A 239 16.46 10.20 8.32
N LEU A 240 16.88 9.26 7.47
CA LEU A 240 16.20 8.94 6.22
C LEU A 240 14.75 8.50 6.48
N THR A 241 14.51 7.72 7.53
CA THR A 241 13.17 7.29 7.93
C THR A 241 12.25 8.48 8.20
N LYS A 242 12.71 9.49 8.96
CA LYS A 242 11.94 10.71 9.24
C LYS A 242 11.74 11.57 8.00
N ARG A 243 12.79 11.75 7.18
CA ARG A 243 12.70 12.52 5.93
C ARG A 243 11.68 11.88 4.97
N MET A 244 11.68 10.55 4.85
CA MET A 244 10.74 9.83 4.02
C MET A 244 9.30 9.96 4.54
N ALA A 245 9.05 9.77 5.84
CA ALA A 245 7.73 9.93 6.43
C ALA A 245 7.18 11.36 6.23
N THR A 246 8.04 12.38 6.44
CA THR A 246 7.68 13.78 6.22
C THR A 246 7.38 14.06 4.75
N ALA A 247 8.24 13.61 3.83
CA ALA A 247 8.05 13.81 2.39
C ALA A 247 6.75 13.15 1.89
N VAL A 248 6.43 11.95 2.38
CA VAL A 248 5.17 11.28 2.05
C VAL A 248 3.98 12.07 2.57
N SER A 249 3.98 12.51 3.83
CA SER A 249 2.92 13.34 4.40
C SER A 249 2.70 14.63 3.60
N GLU A 250 3.78 15.33 3.24
CA GLU A 250 3.72 16.54 2.41
C GLU A 250 3.18 16.25 1.00
N ALA A 251 3.60 15.15 0.38
CA ALA A 251 3.11 14.74 -0.94
C ALA A 251 1.60 14.45 -0.93
N TRP A 252 1.10 13.78 0.12
CA TRP A 252 -0.32 13.52 0.31
C TRP A 252 -1.10 14.82 0.55
N ALA A 253 -0.63 15.70 1.42
CA ALA A 253 -1.25 17.00 1.67
C ALA A 253 -1.26 17.92 0.43
N ALA A 254 -0.23 17.84 -0.40
CA ALA A 254 -0.18 18.59 -1.65
C ALA A 254 -1.14 18.01 -2.71
N ALA A 255 -1.19 16.69 -2.83
CA ALA A 255 -2.08 16.00 -3.77
C ALA A 255 -3.57 16.17 -3.40
N GLU A 256 -3.93 16.17 -2.12
CA GLU A 256 -5.28 16.46 -1.62
C GLU A 256 -5.77 17.84 -2.09
N LYS A 257 -4.88 18.85 -2.07
CA LYS A 257 -5.19 20.21 -2.51
C LYS A 257 -5.22 20.37 -4.03
N ALA A 258 -4.62 19.45 -4.77
CA ALA A 258 -4.47 19.51 -6.22
C ALA A 258 -4.76 18.12 -6.85
N PRO A 259 -6.00 17.58 -6.72
CA PRO A 259 -6.28 16.20 -7.13
C PRO A 259 -6.10 15.95 -8.63
N ASP A 260 -6.53 16.86 -9.51
CA ASP A 260 -6.37 16.69 -10.95
C ASP A 260 -4.90 16.68 -11.42
N PRO A 261 -4.02 17.61 -10.96
CA PRO A 261 -2.57 17.52 -11.17
C PRO A 261 -1.94 16.26 -10.60
N ALA A 262 -2.40 15.78 -9.43
CA ALA A 262 -1.89 14.56 -8.81
C ALA A 262 -2.19 13.33 -9.67
N VAL A 263 -3.42 13.19 -10.14
CA VAL A 263 -3.81 12.11 -11.06
C VAL A 263 -3.07 12.23 -12.39
N ALA A 264 -2.89 13.44 -12.93
CA ALA A 264 -2.14 13.65 -14.17
C ALA A 264 -0.65 13.27 -14.05
N ALA A 265 -0.08 13.31 -12.83
CA ALA A 265 1.30 12.88 -12.60
C ALA A 265 1.51 11.37 -12.74
N MET A 266 0.44 10.58 -12.75
CA MET A 266 0.50 9.12 -12.93
C MET A 266 0.65 8.69 -14.40
N GLU A 267 0.60 9.61 -15.36
CA GLU A 267 0.78 9.26 -16.78
C GLU A 267 2.09 8.50 -17.00
N GLY A 268 1.99 7.33 -17.63
CA GLY A 268 3.15 6.43 -17.84
C GLY A 268 3.58 5.58 -16.63
N ALA A 269 2.90 5.66 -15.49
CA ALA A 269 3.26 4.90 -14.29
C ALA A 269 3.16 3.37 -14.47
N SER A 270 2.30 2.90 -15.37
CA SER A 270 2.13 1.47 -15.67
C SER A 270 1.41 1.29 -17.01
N GLU A 271 1.72 0.20 -17.72
CA GLU A 271 0.95 -0.22 -18.90
C GLU A 271 -0.50 -0.60 -18.57
N GLN A 272 -0.77 -0.98 -17.33
CA GLN A 272 -2.09 -1.39 -16.84
C GLN A 272 -2.81 -0.27 -16.08
N LEU A 273 -2.33 0.96 -16.21
CA LEU A 273 -2.94 2.10 -15.51
C LEU A 273 -4.39 2.29 -15.96
N PRO A 274 -5.36 2.42 -15.00
CA PRO A 274 -6.73 2.75 -15.35
C PRO A 274 -6.83 4.07 -16.14
N PRO A 275 -7.90 4.24 -16.95
CA PRO A 275 -8.15 5.52 -17.63
C PRO A 275 -8.25 6.70 -16.64
N LYS A 276 -7.83 7.89 -17.06
CA LYS A 276 -7.81 9.09 -16.22
C LYS A 276 -9.12 9.35 -15.45
N PRO A 277 -10.34 9.21 -16.05
CA PRO A 277 -11.58 9.39 -15.28
C PRO A 277 -11.71 8.42 -14.11
N VAL A 278 -11.30 7.16 -14.30
CA VAL A 278 -11.30 6.13 -13.23
C VAL A 278 -10.31 6.50 -12.14
N LEU A 279 -9.08 6.90 -12.49
CA LEU A 279 -8.07 7.36 -11.54
C LEU A 279 -8.57 8.56 -10.72
N THR A 280 -9.26 9.49 -11.37
CA THR A 280 -9.83 10.68 -10.70
C THR A 280 -10.87 10.27 -9.66
N GLU A 281 -11.78 9.36 -9.99
CA GLU A 281 -12.79 8.85 -9.05
C GLU A 281 -12.15 8.04 -7.92
N GLN A 282 -11.18 7.19 -8.24
CA GLN A 282 -10.41 6.43 -7.26
C GLN A 282 -9.71 7.35 -6.26
N PHE A 283 -9.04 8.40 -6.74
CA PHE A 283 -8.34 9.34 -5.86
C PHE A 283 -9.31 10.22 -5.07
N ALA A 284 -10.41 10.69 -5.67
CA ALA A 284 -11.45 11.42 -4.96
C ALA A 284 -12.04 10.61 -3.80
N THR A 285 -12.29 9.30 -4.01
CA THR A 285 -12.70 8.39 -2.93
C THR A 285 -11.60 8.25 -1.88
N THR A 286 -10.34 8.11 -2.29
CA THR A 286 -9.19 7.96 -1.38
C THR A 286 -9.05 9.15 -0.43
N ILE A 287 -9.22 10.39 -0.92
CA ILE A 287 -9.15 11.60 -0.10
C ILE A 287 -10.14 11.55 1.07
N THR A 288 -11.33 10.98 0.89
CA THR A 288 -12.32 10.88 1.97
C THR A 288 -11.93 9.93 3.11
N LEU A 289 -10.85 9.17 2.95
CA LEU A 289 -10.39 8.14 3.89
C LEU A 289 -9.19 8.58 4.74
N LEU A 290 -8.67 9.81 4.52
CA LEU A 290 -7.41 10.27 5.10
C LEU A 290 -7.45 10.51 6.61
N HIS A 291 -8.62 10.74 7.17
CA HIS A 291 -8.76 11.16 8.56
C HIS A 291 -9.82 10.36 9.31
N THR A 292 -9.61 10.20 10.61
CA THR A 292 -10.64 9.89 11.60
C THR A 292 -11.15 11.19 12.23
N GLU A 293 -12.13 11.11 13.10
CA GLU A 293 -12.59 12.27 13.87
C GLU A 293 -11.45 12.90 14.70
N SER A 294 -10.55 12.05 15.26
CA SER A 294 -9.43 12.47 16.10
C SER A 294 -8.29 13.17 15.32
N THR A 295 -8.22 12.97 14.00
CA THR A 295 -7.14 13.51 13.15
C THR A 295 -7.64 14.51 12.11
N GLN A 296 -8.91 14.87 12.14
CA GLN A 296 -9.48 15.88 11.24
C GLN A 296 -8.68 17.19 11.31
N GLY A 297 -8.25 17.69 10.14
CA GLY A 297 -7.48 18.93 10.01
C GLY A 297 -5.99 18.79 10.34
N LYS A 298 -5.50 17.61 10.71
CA LYS A 298 -4.07 17.34 10.87
C LYS A 298 -3.44 16.96 9.51
N ALA A 299 -2.10 16.96 9.46
CA ALA A 299 -1.39 16.49 8.27
C ALA A 299 -1.65 14.98 8.04
N PRO A 300 -1.78 14.53 6.76
CA PRO A 300 -1.96 13.12 6.43
C PRO A 300 -0.85 12.25 7.06
N GLY A 301 -1.23 11.11 7.61
CA GLY A 301 -0.31 10.17 8.25
C GLY A 301 -0.04 10.42 9.73
N LEU A 302 -0.51 11.55 10.30
CA LEU A 302 -0.53 11.73 11.75
C LEU A 302 -1.60 10.84 12.35
N ASN A 303 -1.16 9.88 13.15
CA ASN A 303 -2.03 8.90 13.79
C ASN A 303 -2.13 9.15 15.30
N THR A 304 -3.13 8.54 15.95
CA THR A 304 -3.27 8.53 17.39
C THR A 304 -3.09 7.13 17.96
N GLU A 305 -2.63 7.04 19.19
CA GLU A 305 -2.50 5.77 19.90
C GLU A 305 -3.88 5.11 20.10
N ALA A 306 -4.92 5.92 20.32
CA ALA A 306 -6.29 5.44 20.50
C ALA A 306 -6.82 4.75 19.23
N ASP A 307 -6.67 5.36 18.06
CA ASP A 307 -7.11 4.78 16.79
C ASP A 307 -6.31 3.53 16.40
N TRP A 308 -5.01 3.49 16.79
CA TRP A 308 -4.19 2.29 16.66
C TRP A 308 -4.68 1.16 17.56
N GLN A 309 -5.01 1.48 18.83
CA GLN A 309 -5.52 0.49 19.76
C GLN A 309 -6.86 -0.06 19.28
N GLU A 310 -7.79 0.81 18.82
CA GLU A 310 -9.07 0.38 18.25
C GLU A 310 -8.87 -0.58 17.07
N THR A 311 -7.93 -0.23 16.17
CA THR A 311 -7.58 -1.10 15.04
C THR A 311 -7.07 -2.47 15.50
N ILE A 312 -6.18 -2.51 16.50
CA ILE A 312 -5.64 -3.76 17.04
C ILE A 312 -6.75 -4.60 17.69
N ASP A 313 -7.65 -3.96 18.45
CA ASP A 313 -8.74 -4.62 19.15
C ASP A 313 -9.72 -5.28 18.16
N VAL A 314 -10.06 -4.61 17.05
CA VAL A 314 -10.88 -5.17 15.96
C VAL A 314 -10.28 -6.49 15.44
N PHE A 315 -8.97 -6.56 15.25
CA PHE A 315 -8.32 -7.76 14.73
C PHE A 315 -8.12 -8.84 15.81
N ALA A 316 -7.95 -8.45 17.07
CA ALA A 316 -7.88 -9.37 18.19
C ALA A 316 -9.23 -10.05 18.46
N GLU A 317 -10.32 -9.27 18.49
CA GLU A 317 -11.70 -9.79 18.65
C GLU A 317 -12.06 -10.79 17.53
N ALA A 318 -11.59 -10.54 16.32
CA ALA A 318 -11.77 -11.42 15.18
C ALA A 318 -10.91 -12.70 15.22
N GLY A 319 -10.02 -12.83 16.18
CA GLY A 319 -9.07 -13.93 16.25
C GLY A 319 -8.01 -13.90 15.13
N LEU A 320 -7.84 -12.77 14.46
CA LEU A 320 -6.82 -12.58 13.41
C LEU A 320 -5.45 -12.31 14.00
N VAL A 321 -5.40 -11.77 15.20
CA VAL A 321 -4.20 -11.56 16.00
C VAL A 321 -4.31 -12.40 17.27
N LYS A 322 -3.38 -13.32 17.45
CA LYS A 322 -3.42 -14.24 18.61
C LYS A 322 -2.80 -13.62 19.86
N ASN A 323 -1.80 -12.78 19.68
CA ASN A 323 -1.04 -12.14 20.75
C ASN A 323 -0.98 -10.64 20.46
N PRO A 324 -2.07 -9.87 20.68
CA PRO A 324 -2.08 -8.45 20.43
C PRO A 324 -1.02 -7.76 21.29
N LYS A 325 -0.23 -6.89 20.65
CA LYS A 325 0.83 -6.11 21.26
C LYS A 325 0.37 -4.67 21.42
N ALA A 326 1.16 -3.86 22.12
CA ALA A 326 0.89 -2.42 22.23
C ALA A 326 1.05 -1.71 20.86
N PRO A 327 0.36 -0.59 20.62
CA PRO A 327 0.51 0.20 19.38
C PRO A 327 1.96 0.48 18.98
N ALA A 328 2.84 0.72 19.96
CA ALA A 328 4.27 0.98 19.75
C ALA A 328 5.04 -0.21 19.13
N ASP A 329 4.51 -1.42 19.18
CA ASP A 329 5.12 -2.58 18.52
C ASP A 329 4.84 -2.59 17.01
N TYR A 330 3.74 -1.99 16.58
CA TYR A 330 3.30 -1.92 15.18
C TYR A 330 3.64 -0.59 14.50
N TRP A 331 3.77 0.48 15.27
CA TRP A 331 3.91 1.85 14.79
C TRP A 331 5.05 2.61 15.48
N ASP A 332 5.81 3.35 14.70
CA ASP A 332 6.80 4.32 15.20
C ASP A 332 6.22 5.72 15.20
N SER A 333 5.67 6.14 16.33
CA SER A 333 5.09 7.49 16.52
C SER A 333 6.11 8.62 16.41
N SER A 334 7.41 8.32 16.41
CA SER A 334 8.47 9.32 16.31
C SER A 334 8.85 9.67 14.86
N ALA A 335 8.40 8.86 13.90
CA ALA A 335 8.75 9.02 12.49
C ALA A 335 8.10 10.26 11.85
N LEU A 336 6.85 10.55 12.21
CA LEU A 336 6.11 11.72 11.77
C LEU A 336 5.58 12.47 12.99
N LYS A 337 5.95 13.75 13.10
CA LYS A 337 5.51 14.62 14.20
C LYS A 337 4.61 15.72 13.67
N GLY A 338 3.54 16.02 14.41
CA GLY A 338 2.65 17.15 14.17
C GLY A 338 3.23 18.47 14.63
#